data_28af6cc25eb0549242ee28887f9d5a13
#
_entry.id   28af6cc25eb0549242ee28887f9d5a13
#
_cell.length_a   1.000
_cell.length_b   1.000
_cell.length_c   1.000
_cell.angle_alpha   90.00
_cell.angle_beta   90.00
_cell.angle_gamma   90.00
#
_symmetry.space_group_name_H-M   'P 1'
#
loop_
_entity.id
_entity.type
_entity.pdbx_description
1 polymer ?
#
loop_
_entity_poly.entity_id
_entity_poly.type
_entity_poly.pdbx_seq_one_letter_code
_entity_poly.pdbx_strand_id
1 'polypeptide(L)'
;MKLTTVTHVSVDGVMQGLGGAYEDRRGGFERGGWAPPLFVDEAYMFLSGVFQRADAFLFGRRTYEIFAGSWGVWPDPGDSPIWTALNTKPKYVASTTLTEPRWANTTVLSGDSAAAIGKLKAKPAAELQVHGSGNLIRWLIDNQLVDEIILLTYPVVIGQGTRLFPDTGRDRALELVESQATSSGVTIQVYRPTGRPQYANPTPTVSGEHSERTRTHGTGG
;
A
#
# COMPACT_ATOMS: atom_id res chain seq x y z
N MET A 1 5.70 17.83 -5.68
CA MET A 1 6.25 16.61 -5.03
C MET A 1 5.67 15.37 -5.70
N LYS A 2 6.47 14.33 -5.92
CA LYS A 2 6.02 12.97 -6.21
C LYS A 2 5.32 12.41 -4.97
N LEU A 3 4.20 11.71 -5.11
CA LEU A 3 3.53 11.05 -4.01
C LEU A 3 3.80 9.55 -4.09
N THR A 4 4.53 9.02 -3.12
CA THR A 4 4.91 7.60 -3.02
C THR A 4 4.21 6.95 -1.82
N THR A 5 3.56 5.82 -2.03
CA THR A 5 3.02 5.01 -0.94
C THR A 5 3.98 3.86 -0.62
N VAL A 6 4.19 3.59 0.65
CA VAL A 6 5.05 2.50 1.14
C VAL A 6 4.23 1.63 2.08
N THR A 7 4.08 0.35 1.73
CA THR A 7 3.23 -0.54 2.51
C THR A 7 3.87 -1.93 2.63
N HIS A 8 3.83 -2.47 3.83
CA HIS A 8 4.19 -3.84 4.13
C HIS A 8 2.92 -4.69 4.09
N VAL A 9 2.96 -5.80 3.38
CA VAL A 9 1.84 -6.73 3.26
C VAL A 9 2.30 -8.17 3.38
N SER A 10 1.43 -9.04 3.85
CA SER A 10 1.59 -10.49 3.72
C SER A 10 1.28 -10.95 2.29
N VAL A 11 1.59 -12.19 1.93
CA VAL A 11 1.23 -12.75 0.61
C VAL A 11 -0.27 -12.68 0.33
N ASP A 12 -1.11 -12.81 1.36
CA ASP A 12 -2.56 -12.65 1.22
C ASP A 12 -3.04 -11.18 1.40
N GLY A 13 -2.11 -10.21 1.34
CA GLY A 13 -2.38 -8.78 1.28
C GLY A 13 -2.73 -8.10 2.60
N VAL A 14 -2.59 -8.78 3.74
CA VAL A 14 -2.85 -8.22 5.08
C VAL A 14 -1.75 -7.23 5.44
N MET A 15 -2.14 -6.05 5.91
CA MET A 15 -1.24 -4.98 6.37
C MET A 15 -1.40 -4.64 7.85
N GLN A 16 -2.39 -5.22 8.54
CA GLN A 16 -2.71 -4.93 9.93
C GLN A 16 -1.70 -5.55 10.88
N GLY A 17 -1.31 -4.79 11.93
CA GLY A 17 -0.51 -5.28 13.05
C GLY A 17 0.87 -5.79 12.68
N LEU A 18 1.52 -5.17 11.69
CA LEU A 18 2.79 -5.67 11.16
C LEU A 18 3.94 -5.65 12.17
N GLY A 19 4.04 -4.59 13.00
CA GLY A 19 5.22 -4.32 13.84
C GLY A 19 5.20 -4.97 15.22
N GLY A 20 4.03 -5.14 15.82
CA GLY A 20 3.93 -5.70 17.16
C GLY A 20 2.63 -6.48 17.41
N ALA A 21 2.69 -7.44 18.35
CA ALA A 21 1.54 -8.31 18.68
C ALA A 21 0.30 -7.53 19.13
N TYR A 22 0.48 -6.34 19.66
CA TYR A 22 -0.60 -5.48 20.19
C TYR A 22 -0.77 -4.17 19.43
N GLU A 23 -0.09 -3.98 18.31
CA GLU A 23 -0.06 -2.73 17.54
C GLU A 23 -1.46 -2.34 17.02
N ASP A 24 -2.20 -3.29 16.49
CA ASP A 24 -3.56 -3.07 15.99
C ASP A 24 -4.43 -4.32 16.14
N ARG A 25 -5.24 -4.37 17.19
CA ARG A 25 -6.15 -5.48 17.51
C ARG A 25 -7.60 -5.24 17.09
N ARG A 26 -7.87 -4.25 16.29
CA ARG A 26 -9.24 -3.95 15.83
C ARG A 26 -9.85 -5.13 15.07
N GLY A 27 -11.17 -5.28 15.19
CA GLY A 27 -11.90 -6.37 14.55
C GLY A 27 -11.53 -7.75 15.07
N GLY A 28 -10.98 -7.85 16.29
CA GLY A 28 -10.56 -9.12 16.88
C GLY A 28 -9.25 -9.67 16.26
N PHE A 29 -8.41 -8.82 15.64
CA PHE A 29 -7.15 -9.28 15.08
C PHE A 29 -6.15 -9.69 16.18
N GLU A 30 -5.64 -10.91 16.08
CA GLU A 30 -4.76 -11.51 17.09
C GLU A 30 -3.39 -11.96 16.55
N ARG A 31 -3.13 -11.75 15.24
CA ARG A 31 -1.94 -12.26 14.53
C ARG A 31 -0.92 -11.15 14.24
N GLY A 32 -0.77 -10.19 15.18
CA GLY A 32 0.18 -9.08 15.05
C GLY A 32 1.63 -9.50 15.24
N GLY A 33 2.58 -8.64 14.80
CA GLY A 33 4.02 -8.86 14.95
C GLY A 33 4.62 -9.83 13.93
N TRP A 34 4.02 -9.95 12.75
CA TRP A 34 4.45 -10.91 11.73
C TRP A 34 5.62 -10.42 10.85
N ALA A 35 5.89 -9.14 10.81
CA ALA A 35 6.96 -8.59 9.97
C ALA A 35 8.36 -8.63 10.62
N PRO A 36 8.55 -8.30 11.93
CA PRO A 36 9.88 -8.18 12.54
C PRO A 36 10.78 -9.42 12.38
N PRO A 37 10.29 -10.67 12.49
CA PRO A 37 11.15 -11.84 12.32
C PRO A 37 11.76 -12.00 10.92
N LEU A 38 11.18 -11.32 9.91
CA LEU A 38 11.58 -11.37 8.51
C LEU A 38 12.22 -10.05 8.03
N PHE A 39 12.28 -9.04 8.91
CA PHE A 39 12.83 -7.74 8.59
C PHE A 39 14.34 -7.74 8.78
N VAL A 40 15.05 -7.98 7.69
CA VAL A 40 16.53 -8.10 7.65
C VAL A 40 17.19 -6.81 7.16
N ASP A 41 18.53 -6.76 7.25
CA ASP A 41 19.32 -5.56 6.92
C ASP A 41 19.07 -5.05 5.50
N GLU A 42 18.87 -5.92 4.51
CA GLU A 42 18.59 -5.50 3.14
C GLU A 42 17.27 -4.69 3.04
N ALA A 43 16.24 -5.12 3.78
CA ALA A 43 14.97 -4.39 3.84
C ALA A 43 15.14 -3.04 4.58
N TYR A 44 15.93 -3.03 5.65
CA TYR A 44 16.25 -1.81 6.39
C TYR A 44 17.03 -0.82 5.52
N MET A 45 18.05 -1.27 4.79
CA MET A 45 18.84 -0.42 3.89
C MET A 45 17.99 0.18 2.79
N PHE A 46 17.13 -0.64 2.15
CA PHE A 46 16.19 -0.14 1.15
C PHE A 46 15.27 0.94 1.72
N LEU A 47 14.63 0.67 2.86
CA LEU A 47 13.74 1.64 3.51
C LEU A 47 14.48 2.89 3.97
N SER A 48 15.71 2.76 4.48
CA SER A 48 16.54 3.92 4.85
C SER A 48 16.74 4.85 3.66
N GLY A 49 17.04 4.31 2.47
CA GLY A 49 17.11 5.08 1.24
C GLY A 49 15.76 5.71 0.83
N VAL A 50 14.66 5.01 1.05
CA VAL A 50 13.30 5.57 0.83
C VAL A 50 13.05 6.75 1.75
N PHE A 51 13.26 6.60 3.07
CA PHE A 51 13.02 7.67 4.03
C PHE A 51 13.94 8.90 3.84
N GLN A 52 15.18 8.69 3.40
CA GLN A 52 16.11 9.80 3.09
C GLN A 52 15.60 10.69 1.96
N ARG A 53 14.86 10.14 0.99
CA ARG A 53 14.27 10.92 -0.11
C ARG A 53 13.03 11.72 0.29
N ALA A 54 12.43 11.44 1.44
CA ALA A 54 11.23 12.13 1.89
C ALA A 54 11.50 13.60 2.17
N ASP A 55 10.67 14.49 1.62
CA ASP A 55 10.59 15.89 2.06
C ASP A 55 9.45 16.11 3.04
N ALA A 56 8.44 15.25 3.01
CA ALA A 56 7.30 15.29 3.92
C ALA A 56 6.61 13.92 4.01
N PHE A 57 5.83 13.73 5.07
CA PHE A 57 4.99 12.56 5.26
C PHE A 57 3.51 12.93 5.27
N LEU A 58 2.67 12.02 4.75
CA LEU A 58 1.22 12.12 4.81
C LEU A 58 0.67 10.85 5.47
N PHE A 59 -0.09 11.03 6.53
CA PHE A 59 -0.69 9.96 7.31
C PHE A 59 -2.22 10.07 7.34
N GLY A 60 -2.90 8.94 7.43
CA GLY A 60 -4.23 8.89 8.02
C GLY A 60 -4.10 8.90 9.55
N ARG A 61 -5.15 9.36 10.25
CA ARG A 61 -5.14 9.52 11.71
C ARG A 61 -4.58 8.31 12.45
N ARG A 62 -5.06 7.12 12.13
CA ARG A 62 -4.66 5.90 12.84
C ARG A 62 -3.16 5.61 12.75
N THR A 63 -2.63 5.63 11.53
CA THR A 63 -1.19 5.40 11.32
C THR A 63 -0.37 6.49 11.99
N TYR A 64 -0.84 7.74 11.96
CA TYR A 64 -0.21 8.82 12.69
C TYR A 64 -0.14 8.54 14.20
N GLU A 65 -1.25 8.07 14.81
CA GLU A 65 -1.30 7.75 16.24
C GLU A 65 -0.33 6.61 16.61
N ILE A 66 -0.23 5.57 15.76
CA ILE A 66 0.71 4.45 15.95
C ILE A 66 2.16 4.96 15.86
N PHE A 67 2.48 5.73 14.82
CA PHE A 67 3.84 6.25 14.62
C PHE A 67 4.22 7.28 15.69
N ALA A 68 3.31 8.16 16.07
CA ALA A 68 3.54 9.12 17.16
C ALA A 68 3.78 8.43 18.51
N GLY A 69 3.11 7.30 18.76
CA GLY A 69 3.24 6.52 19.98
C GLY A 69 4.48 5.59 20.00
N SER A 70 5.17 5.44 18.87
CA SER A 70 6.42 4.66 18.75
C SER A 70 7.58 5.56 18.35
N TRP A 71 7.73 5.86 17.06
CA TRP A 71 8.81 6.69 16.52
C TRP A 71 8.89 8.09 17.14
N GLY A 72 7.73 8.67 17.50
CA GLY A 72 7.65 10.00 18.11
C GLY A 72 8.08 10.06 19.57
N VAL A 73 8.19 8.92 20.26
CA VAL A 73 8.57 8.83 21.68
C VAL A 73 9.88 8.08 21.90
N TRP A 74 10.36 7.28 20.92
CA TRP A 74 11.64 6.61 21.03
C TRP A 74 12.79 7.61 21.02
N PRO A 75 13.81 7.40 21.86
CA PRO A 75 14.99 8.25 21.87
C PRO A 75 15.72 8.18 20.52
N ASP A 76 16.42 9.25 20.19
CA ASP A 76 17.27 9.30 18.99
C ASP A 76 18.38 8.24 19.11
N PRO A 77 18.44 7.28 18.18
CA PRO A 77 19.50 6.26 18.17
C PRO A 77 20.84 6.78 17.62
N GLY A 78 20.90 8.02 17.14
CA GLY A 78 22.09 8.71 16.65
C GLY A 78 22.34 8.58 15.15
N ASP A 79 22.11 7.42 14.54
CA ASP A 79 22.44 7.16 13.12
C ASP A 79 21.32 6.48 12.32
N SER A 80 20.06 6.64 12.70
CA SER A 80 18.92 6.09 11.97
C SER A 80 18.33 7.09 10.97
N PRO A 81 18.51 6.88 9.65
CA PRO A 81 17.88 7.72 8.63
C PRO A 81 16.35 7.75 8.73
N ILE A 82 15.75 6.62 9.13
CA ILE A 82 14.29 6.50 9.31
C ILE A 82 13.83 7.38 10.48
N TRP A 83 14.49 7.27 11.64
CA TRP A 83 14.15 8.08 12.82
C TRP A 83 14.33 9.57 12.53
N THR A 84 15.48 9.93 11.92
CA THR A 84 15.78 11.32 11.56
C THR A 84 14.73 11.91 10.62
N ALA A 85 14.38 11.20 9.53
CA ALA A 85 13.37 11.66 8.59
C ALA A 85 12.01 11.86 9.28
N LEU A 86 11.54 10.86 10.04
CA LEU A 86 10.24 10.91 10.73
C LEU A 86 10.15 12.04 11.77
N ASN A 87 11.24 12.33 12.49
CA ASN A 87 11.19 13.32 13.55
C ASN A 87 11.55 14.75 13.10
N THR A 88 12.24 14.94 11.98
CA THR A 88 12.63 16.27 11.49
C THR A 88 11.74 16.79 10.36
N LYS A 89 11.24 15.93 9.48
CA LYS A 89 10.45 16.35 8.30
C LYS A 89 9.00 16.73 8.66
N PRO A 90 8.36 17.62 7.86
CA PRO A 90 6.94 17.94 8.02
C PRO A 90 6.05 16.70 7.90
N LYS A 91 5.04 16.66 8.74
CA LYS A 91 4.00 15.62 8.74
C LYS A 91 2.63 16.24 8.49
N TYR A 92 1.87 15.64 7.60
CA TYR A 92 0.48 16.01 7.32
C TYR A 92 -0.44 14.86 7.72
N VAL A 93 -1.56 15.16 8.34
CA VAL A 93 -2.53 14.14 8.76
C VAL A 93 -3.89 14.44 8.14
N ALA A 94 -4.33 13.55 7.23
CA ALA A 94 -5.69 13.62 6.69
C ALA A 94 -6.69 13.12 7.74
N SER A 95 -7.37 14.05 8.43
CA SER A 95 -8.31 13.74 9.49
C SER A 95 -9.29 14.87 9.74
N THR A 96 -10.56 14.53 9.97
CA THR A 96 -11.61 15.45 10.42
C THR A 96 -11.81 15.43 11.94
N THR A 97 -11.14 14.52 12.65
CA THR A 97 -11.38 14.27 14.07
C THR A 97 -10.12 14.42 14.94
N LEU A 98 -8.93 14.58 14.35
CA LEU A 98 -7.71 14.91 15.09
C LEU A 98 -7.65 16.43 15.27
N THR A 99 -7.72 16.90 16.51
CA THR A 99 -7.67 18.34 16.83
C THR A 99 -6.30 18.76 17.37
N GLU A 100 -5.62 17.88 18.11
CA GLU A 100 -4.38 18.19 18.79
C GLU A 100 -3.29 17.17 18.45
N PRO A 101 -2.53 17.41 17.37
CA PRO A 101 -1.40 16.55 17.02
C PRO A 101 -0.25 16.75 18.04
N ARG A 102 0.24 15.63 18.61
CA ARG A 102 1.29 15.69 19.65
C ARG A 102 2.70 15.48 19.11
N TRP A 103 2.85 14.95 17.91
CA TRP A 103 4.15 14.75 17.28
C TRP A 103 4.60 16.03 16.58
N ALA A 104 5.85 16.43 16.78
CA ALA A 104 6.40 17.67 16.26
C ALA A 104 6.26 17.80 14.74
N ASN A 105 6.23 19.02 14.22
CA ASN A 105 6.13 19.33 12.78
C ASN A 105 4.87 18.73 12.10
N THR A 106 3.76 18.61 12.81
CA THR A 106 2.51 18.03 12.31
C THR A 106 1.48 19.10 11.98
N THR A 107 0.89 18.98 10.78
CA THR A 107 -0.25 19.79 10.32
C THR A 107 -1.44 18.88 10.02
N VAL A 108 -2.60 19.16 10.60
CA VAL A 108 -3.84 18.43 10.30
C VAL A 108 -4.48 19.02 9.05
N LEU A 109 -4.77 18.18 8.06
CA LEU A 109 -5.54 18.52 6.87
C LEU A 109 -7.02 18.21 7.15
N SER A 110 -7.75 19.22 7.57
CA SER A 110 -9.21 19.15 7.75
C SER A 110 -9.92 19.71 6.51
N GLY A 111 -11.10 19.18 6.18
CA GLY A 111 -11.89 19.64 5.03
C GLY A 111 -11.56 18.90 3.73
N ASP A 112 -11.42 19.63 2.61
CA ASP A 112 -11.13 19.04 1.29
C ASP A 112 -9.69 18.52 1.23
N SER A 113 -9.53 17.25 1.60
CA SER A 113 -8.22 16.59 1.59
C SER A 113 -7.63 16.46 0.18
N ALA A 114 -8.46 16.33 -0.87
CA ALA A 114 -7.96 16.21 -2.24
C ALA A 114 -7.29 17.52 -2.70
N ALA A 115 -7.96 18.64 -2.47
CA ALA A 115 -7.41 19.96 -2.79
C ALA A 115 -6.16 20.27 -1.95
N ALA A 116 -6.17 19.91 -0.64
CA ALA A 116 -5.02 20.12 0.22
C ALA A 116 -3.79 19.30 -0.22
N ILE A 117 -3.98 18.02 -0.55
CA ILE A 117 -2.90 17.14 -1.05
C ILE A 117 -2.44 17.60 -2.44
N GLY A 118 -3.35 18.03 -3.33
CA GLY A 118 -3.00 18.62 -4.63
C GLY A 118 -2.08 19.83 -4.47
N LYS A 119 -2.34 20.72 -3.50
CA LYS A 119 -1.47 21.84 -3.17
C LYS A 119 -0.10 21.39 -2.65
N LEU A 120 -0.04 20.32 -1.85
CA LEU A 120 1.24 19.74 -1.42
C LEU A 120 2.03 19.18 -2.60
N LYS A 121 1.39 18.44 -3.50
CA LYS A 121 2.03 17.91 -4.72
C LYS A 121 2.58 19.01 -5.62
N ALA A 122 1.93 20.15 -5.68
CA ALA A 122 2.38 21.30 -6.47
C ALA A 122 3.63 22.02 -5.90
N LYS A 123 4.05 21.76 -4.67
CA LYS A 123 5.25 22.38 -4.10
C LYS A 123 6.53 21.90 -4.81
N PRO A 124 7.52 22.77 -5.01
CA PRO A 124 8.83 22.41 -5.57
C PRO A 124 9.68 21.64 -4.53
N ALA A 125 9.35 20.37 -4.33
CA ALA A 125 10.06 19.47 -3.42
C ALA A 125 10.02 18.05 -4.01
N ALA A 126 10.90 17.14 -3.55
CA ALA A 126 11.08 15.85 -4.22
C ALA A 126 9.92 14.89 -3.94
N GLU A 127 9.66 14.55 -2.66
CA GLU A 127 8.79 13.41 -2.37
C GLU A 127 7.91 13.62 -1.13
N LEU A 128 6.60 13.34 -1.29
CA LEU A 128 5.61 13.18 -0.22
C LEU A 128 5.35 11.70 -0.02
N GLN A 129 5.69 11.16 1.13
CA GLN A 129 5.56 9.75 1.42
C GLN A 129 4.36 9.41 2.31
N VAL A 130 3.70 8.28 2.00
CA VAL A 130 2.57 7.73 2.75
C VAL A 130 2.94 6.33 3.25
N HIS A 131 3.18 6.19 4.55
CA HIS A 131 3.52 4.92 5.17
C HIS A 131 2.31 4.31 5.85
N GLY A 132 1.74 3.29 5.25
CA GLY A 132 0.52 2.69 5.78
C GLY A 132 -0.71 3.58 5.62
N SER A 133 -1.76 3.38 6.48
CA SER A 133 -3.11 3.92 6.33
C SER A 133 -3.80 3.37 5.08
N GLY A 134 -4.15 2.10 5.07
CA GLY A 134 -4.75 1.43 3.91
C GLY A 134 -5.96 2.18 3.33
N ASN A 135 -6.84 2.74 4.19
CA ASN A 135 -7.96 3.56 3.74
C ASN A 135 -7.50 4.82 2.99
N LEU A 136 -6.47 5.50 3.49
CA LEU A 136 -5.92 6.68 2.84
C LEU A 136 -5.26 6.30 1.50
N ILE A 137 -4.47 5.23 1.47
CA ILE A 137 -3.80 4.78 0.25
C ILE A 137 -4.82 4.43 -0.84
N ARG A 138 -5.86 3.66 -0.52
CA ARG A 138 -6.93 3.33 -1.47
C ARG A 138 -7.61 4.58 -2.00
N TRP A 139 -7.95 5.50 -1.10
CA TRP A 139 -8.55 6.77 -1.48
C TRP A 139 -7.64 7.61 -2.38
N LEU A 140 -6.34 7.68 -2.09
CA LEU A 140 -5.35 8.36 -2.93
C LEU A 140 -5.24 7.73 -4.33
N ILE A 141 -5.22 6.41 -4.41
CA ILE A 141 -5.21 5.68 -5.67
C ILE A 141 -6.50 5.97 -6.47
N ASP A 142 -7.67 5.95 -5.81
CA ASP A 142 -8.96 6.21 -6.45
C ASP A 142 -9.07 7.63 -6.99
N ASN A 143 -8.41 8.59 -6.36
CA ASN A 143 -8.33 9.97 -6.81
C ASN A 143 -7.13 10.27 -7.73
N GLN A 144 -6.40 9.24 -8.20
CA GLN A 144 -5.26 9.37 -9.11
C GLN A 144 -4.14 10.29 -8.58
N LEU A 145 -3.96 10.31 -7.26
CA LEU A 145 -2.96 11.15 -6.60
C LEU A 145 -1.62 10.45 -6.38
N VAL A 146 -1.58 9.11 -6.52
CA VAL A 146 -0.39 8.28 -6.30
C VAL A 146 0.44 8.21 -7.57
N ASP A 147 1.71 8.54 -7.46
CA ASP A 147 2.68 8.45 -8.56
C ASP A 147 3.50 7.16 -8.49
N GLU A 148 3.71 6.60 -7.27
CA GLU A 148 4.49 5.39 -7.07
C GLU A 148 3.97 4.59 -5.87
N ILE A 149 4.00 3.27 -5.99
CA ILE A 149 3.61 2.32 -4.94
C ILE A 149 4.80 1.42 -4.65
N ILE A 150 5.28 1.43 -3.41
CA ILE A 150 6.30 0.51 -2.91
C ILE A 150 5.59 -0.52 -2.02
N LEU A 151 5.68 -1.79 -2.41
CA LEU A 151 5.18 -2.92 -1.63
C LEU A 151 6.34 -3.78 -1.13
N LEU A 152 6.36 -4.01 0.18
CA LEU A 152 7.18 -5.04 0.79
C LEU A 152 6.26 -6.22 1.10
N THR A 153 6.37 -7.29 0.32
CA THR A 153 5.52 -8.49 0.48
C THR A 153 6.29 -9.55 1.27
N TYR A 154 5.77 -9.87 2.44
CA TYR A 154 6.36 -10.84 3.36
C TYR A 154 5.86 -12.25 3.06
N PRO A 155 6.73 -13.29 3.05
CA PRO A 155 6.38 -14.65 2.69
C PRO A 155 5.58 -15.38 3.80
N VAL A 156 4.47 -14.76 4.21
CA VAL A 156 3.55 -15.30 5.22
C VAL A 156 2.10 -15.13 4.75
N VAL A 157 1.24 -16.06 5.13
CA VAL A 157 -0.22 -15.99 4.96
C VAL A 157 -0.83 -15.78 6.33
N ILE A 158 -1.50 -14.66 6.53
CA ILE A 158 -2.09 -14.29 7.83
C ILE A 158 -3.52 -14.81 7.95
N GLY A 159 -4.32 -14.76 6.88
CA GLY A 159 -5.68 -15.28 6.84
C GLY A 159 -6.70 -14.50 7.68
N GLN A 160 -6.29 -13.41 8.33
CA GLN A 160 -7.11 -12.53 9.15
C GLN A 160 -6.60 -11.10 9.04
N GLY A 161 -7.45 -10.11 9.23
CA GLY A 161 -7.05 -8.71 9.34
C GLY A 161 -7.35 -7.87 8.08
N THR A 162 -7.01 -6.59 8.17
CA THR A 162 -7.26 -5.62 7.11
C THR A 162 -6.23 -5.78 5.99
N ARG A 163 -6.74 -5.98 4.75
CA ARG A 163 -5.92 -6.02 3.52
C ARG A 163 -5.73 -4.64 2.92
N LEU A 164 -4.59 -4.44 2.26
CA LEU A 164 -4.35 -3.21 1.49
C LEU A 164 -5.37 -3.08 0.35
N PHE A 165 -5.55 -4.14 -0.43
CA PHE A 165 -6.57 -4.22 -1.48
C PHE A 165 -7.66 -5.20 -1.04
N PRO A 166 -8.86 -4.71 -0.67
CA PRO A 166 -9.98 -5.55 -0.27
C PRO A 166 -10.63 -6.22 -1.50
N ASP A 167 -11.52 -7.17 -1.25
CA ASP A 167 -12.23 -7.91 -2.30
C ASP A 167 -13.14 -7.03 -3.17
N THR A 168 -13.44 -5.81 -2.71
CA THR A 168 -14.24 -4.82 -3.44
C THR A 168 -13.43 -3.54 -3.62
N GLY A 169 -13.52 -2.93 -4.77
CA GLY A 169 -12.81 -1.69 -5.08
C GLY A 169 -12.72 -1.44 -6.58
N ARG A 170 -12.06 -0.35 -6.94
CA ARG A 170 -11.78 -0.06 -8.34
C ARG A 170 -10.55 -0.83 -8.81
N ASP A 171 -10.66 -1.41 -9.99
CA ASP A 171 -9.52 -2.03 -10.68
C ASP A 171 -8.45 -0.99 -11.08
N ARG A 172 -7.19 -1.40 -11.02
CA ARG A 172 -6.03 -0.57 -11.41
C ARG A 172 -4.96 -1.43 -12.08
N ALA A 173 -4.45 -0.95 -13.20
CA ALA A 173 -3.25 -1.49 -13.80
C ALA A 173 -2.01 -0.86 -13.18
N LEU A 174 -1.01 -1.67 -12.95
CA LEU A 174 0.28 -1.27 -12.39
C LEU A 174 1.40 -1.74 -13.32
N GLU A 175 2.35 -0.86 -13.58
CA GLU A 175 3.61 -1.18 -14.23
C GLU A 175 4.65 -1.50 -13.16
N LEU A 176 5.31 -2.64 -13.25
CA LEU A 176 6.44 -2.97 -12.38
C LEU A 176 7.68 -2.20 -12.85
N VAL A 177 8.20 -1.33 -11.99
CA VAL A 177 9.38 -0.50 -12.26
C VAL A 177 10.64 -1.18 -11.74
N GLU A 178 10.57 -1.75 -10.54
CA GLU A 178 11.70 -2.42 -9.87
C GLU A 178 11.18 -3.58 -9.02
N SER A 179 11.98 -4.65 -8.91
CA SER A 179 11.70 -5.78 -8.03
C SER A 179 12.99 -6.39 -7.52
N GLN A 180 13.05 -6.65 -6.22
CA GLN A 180 14.15 -7.35 -5.57
C GLN A 180 13.63 -8.22 -4.43
N ALA A 181 14.39 -9.24 -4.05
CA ALA A 181 14.11 -10.09 -2.91
C ALA A 181 15.24 -9.98 -1.90
N THR A 182 14.88 -10.03 -0.61
CA THR A 182 15.84 -10.11 0.50
C THR A 182 16.20 -11.55 0.82
N SER A 183 17.24 -11.75 1.61
CA SER A 183 17.67 -13.08 2.09
C SER A 183 16.61 -13.78 2.95
N SER A 184 15.67 -13.05 3.56
CA SER A 184 14.53 -13.60 4.29
C SER A 184 13.31 -13.92 3.40
N GLY A 185 13.40 -13.69 2.08
CA GLY A 185 12.32 -13.93 1.13
C GLY A 185 11.28 -12.81 1.06
N VAL A 186 11.48 -11.68 1.73
CA VAL A 186 10.65 -10.48 1.53
C VAL A 186 10.90 -9.96 0.12
N THR A 187 9.85 -9.78 -0.68
CA THR A 187 9.96 -9.14 -1.99
C THR A 187 9.63 -7.66 -1.87
N ILE A 188 10.47 -6.84 -2.47
CA ILE A 188 10.29 -5.39 -2.54
C ILE A 188 9.98 -5.04 -3.98
N GLN A 189 8.84 -4.43 -4.23
CA GLN A 189 8.35 -4.12 -5.56
C GLN A 189 7.96 -2.65 -5.65
N VAL A 190 8.42 -1.99 -6.69
CA VAL A 190 8.07 -0.60 -7.00
C VAL A 190 7.18 -0.60 -8.22
N TYR A 191 6.00 -0.03 -8.08
CA TYR A 191 5.01 0.05 -9.15
C TYR A 191 4.65 1.50 -9.47
N ARG A 192 4.23 1.72 -10.72
CA ARG A 192 3.59 2.95 -11.18
C ARG A 192 2.16 2.66 -11.63
N PRO A 193 1.14 3.38 -11.14
CA PRO A 193 -0.23 3.24 -11.66
C PRO A 193 -0.31 3.68 -13.13
N THR A 194 -0.92 2.84 -14.00
CA THR A 194 -1.04 3.09 -15.43
C THR A 194 -2.49 3.18 -15.92
N GLY A 195 -3.45 3.30 -15.01
CA GLY A 195 -4.87 3.44 -15.35
C GLY A 195 -5.67 2.18 -15.06
N ARG A 196 -6.49 1.72 -16.00
CA ARG A 196 -7.33 0.52 -15.85
C ARG A 196 -6.71 -0.69 -16.54
N PRO A 197 -6.84 -1.89 -15.99
CA PRO A 197 -6.38 -3.11 -16.66
C PRO A 197 -7.20 -3.38 -17.90
N GLN A 198 -6.58 -4.06 -18.86
CA GLN A 198 -7.27 -4.61 -20.02
C GLN A 198 -7.73 -6.03 -19.69
N TYR A 199 -8.98 -6.33 -20.03
CA TYR A 199 -9.55 -7.66 -19.88
C TYR A 199 -9.68 -8.31 -21.25
N ALA A 200 -9.40 -9.62 -21.34
CA ALA A 200 -9.66 -10.37 -22.55
C ALA A 200 -11.17 -10.38 -22.85
N ASN A 201 -11.54 -10.13 -24.10
CA ASN A 201 -12.93 -10.32 -24.52
C ASN A 201 -13.29 -11.82 -24.41
N PRO A 202 -14.51 -12.16 -23.97
CA PRO A 202 -14.94 -13.55 -24.00
C PRO A 202 -14.87 -14.05 -25.45
N THR A 203 -14.13 -15.14 -25.68
CA THR A 203 -14.10 -15.81 -26.98
C THR A 203 -15.51 -16.23 -27.34
N PRO A 204 -16.04 -15.91 -28.56
CA PRO A 204 -17.34 -16.38 -28.95
C PRO A 204 -17.38 -17.91 -28.87
N THR A 205 -18.33 -18.45 -28.12
CA THR A 205 -18.57 -19.91 -28.11
C THR A 205 -18.94 -20.29 -29.52
N VAL A 206 -18.11 -21.03 -30.24
CA VAL A 206 -18.45 -21.64 -31.50
C VAL A 206 -19.56 -22.63 -31.19
N SER A 207 -20.81 -22.25 -31.47
CA SER A 207 -21.95 -23.15 -31.46
C SER A 207 -21.68 -24.20 -32.52
N GLY A 208 -21.31 -25.41 -32.09
CA GLY A 208 -21.12 -26.54 -32.97
C GLY A 208 -22.41 -26.81 -33.72
N GLU A 209 -22.41 -26.60 -35.03
CA GLU A 209 -23.41 -27.12 -35.93
C GLU A 209 -23.40 -28.65 -35.84
N HIS A 210 -24.43 -29.22 -35.20
CA HIS A 210 -24.74 -30.63 -35.30
C HIS A 210 -25.22 -30.86 -36.75
N SER A 211 -24.34 -31.34 -37.60
CA SER A 211 -24.68 -31.92 -38.87
C SER A 211 -25.50 -33.20 -38.65
N GLU A 212 -26.81 -33.11 -38.78
CA GLU A 212 -27.71 -34.28 -38.89
C GLU A 212 -27.36 -35.03 -40.16
N ARG A 213 -26.67 -36.15 -40.05
CA ARG A 213 -26.51 -37.15 -41.12
C ARG A 213 -27.84 -37.89 -41.25
N THR A 214 -28.67 -37.49 -42.18
CA THR A 214 -29.84 -38.20 -42.66
C THR A 214 -29.41 -39.61 -43.13
N ARG A 215 -29.76 -40.65 -42.39
CA ARG A 215 -29.68 -42.04 -42.85
C ARG A 215 -30.86 -42.30 -43.75
N THR A 216 -30.63 -42.32 -45.05
CA THR A 216 -31.59 -42.85 -46.03
C THR A 216 -31.51 -44.39 -45.97
N HIS A 217 -32.64 -44.98 -45.52
CA HIS A 217 -32.91 -46.40 -45.69
C HIS A 217 -33.27 -46.64 -47.13
N GLY A 218 -32.41 -47.34 -47.87
CA GLY A 218 -32.75 -47.97 -49.15
C GLY A 218 -33.41 -49.30 -48.91
N THR A 219 -34.71 -49.38 -49.17
CA THR A 219 -35.41 -50.64 -49.38
C THR A 219 -35.27 -50.95 -50.83
N GLY A 220 -34.84 -52.17 -51.17
CA GLY A 220 -34.79 -52.66 -52.53
C GLY A 220 -34.68 -54.18 -52.52
N GLY A 221 -35.82 -54.81 -52.95
CA GLY A 221 -35.95 -55.98 -53.73
C GLY A 221 -35.43 -57.33 -53.29
#